data_e9fca606df4908367bfea2020ee72391
#
_entry.id   e9fca606df4908367bfea2020ee72391
#
_cell.length_a   1.000
_cell.length_b   1.000
_cell.length_c   1.000
_cell.angle_alpha   90.00
_cell.angle_beta   90.00
_cell.angle_gamma   90.00
#
_symmetry.space_group_name_H-M   'P 1'
#
loop_
_entity.id
_entity.type
_entity.pdbx_description
1 polymer ?
#
loop_
_entity_poly.entity_id
_entity_poly.type
_entity_poly.pdbx_seq_one_letter_code
_entity_poly.pdbx_strand_id
1 'polypeptide(L)'
;EHRRDDVRSLALQARRYPSVDMPAAITQISGWQIAKEKIPAWAENEHILYPAHLSLEQCSSQATAQYKAEIITNLLHTEQEHPAQNSTPASAGTFTDLTGGFGIDCAYLSSRFGHATYVERQETLCQIAAHNFPVLGLNPISVCLADSVRHLQEMEPVDCIFIDPARRDSHGGKTVAISDCEPDVSALEELLLKKARHILVKLSPMLDLTLALKDLEHVQEACIVSAGNECKELLLVLGRGESPRPEDIPVRCINLAGASSVQSLTFTRRQEKDSACRLAPALQSYLYEPNASVLKAGAFRSVSHIYKVEKLHPNSHLYTSDQLIPDFPGRKFKITGHCSFNKKEVKEMIGTEKKANLTVRNFPASVAELRKRLKLTEGGETYLFATTLADEKKVLIGCRTV
;
A
#
# COMPACT_ATOMS: atom_id res chain seq x y z
N GLU A 1 29.90 -14.49 -0.73
CA GLU A 1 30.71 -13.99 0.39
C GLU A 1 30.42 -12.51 0.69
N HIS A 2 30.33 -11.62 -0.32
CA HIS A 2 30.20 -10.17 -0.17
C HIS A 2 28.76 -9.62 -0.09
N ARG A 3 27.75 -10.45 0.15
CA ARG A 3 26.33 -10.04 0.14
C ARG A 3 25.96 -8.94 1.14
N ARG A 4 26.74 -8.77 2.21
CA ARG A 4 26.49 -7.78 3.27
C ARG A 4 27.37 -6.53 3.17
N ASP A 5 28.30 -6.51 2.20
CA ASP A 5 29.23 -5.41 2.06
C ASP A 5 28.56 -4.21 1.39
N ASP A 6 29.10 -3.04 1.65
CA ASP A 6 28.65 -1.82 0.97
C ASP A 6 29.01 -1.87 -0.53
N VAL A 7 28.01 -1.83 -1.39
CA VAL A 7 28.16 -1.97 -2.84
C VAL A 7 29.04 -0.86 -3.45
N ARG A 8 29.07 0.34 -2.84
CA ARG A 8 29.92 1.43 -3.31
C ARG A 8 31.40 1.11 -3.03
N SER A 9 31.67 0.57 -1.86
CA SER A 9 33.02 0.13 -1.48
C SER A 9 33.49 -1.02 -2.35
N LEU A 10 32.62 -1.98 -2.71
CA LEU A 10 32.94 -3.06 -3.66
C LEU A 10 33.23 -2.53 -5.06
N ALA A 11 32.46 -1.56 -5.55
CA ALA A 11 32.72 -0.93 -6.85
C ALA A 11 34.12 -0.30 -6.93
N LEU A 12 34.56 0.39 -5.87
CA LEU A 12 35.89 0.99 -5.79
C LEU A 12 37.02 -0.06 -5.78
N GLN A 13 36.70 -1.29 -5.35
CA GLN A 13 37.66 -2.40 -5.29
C GLN A 13 37.64 -3.32 -6.53
N ALA A 14 36.93 -2.93 -7.60
CA ALA A 14 36.76 -3.76 -8.81
C ALA A 14 38.09 -4.32 -9.38
N ARG A 15 39.16 -3.53 -9.32
CA ARG A 15 40.51 -3.95 -9.79
C ARG A 15 41.09 -5.16 -9.03
N ARG A 16 40.58 -5.48 -7.84
CA ARG A 16 41.01 -6.65 -7.04
C ARG A 16 40.39 -7.95 -7.54
N TYR A 17 39.34 -7.87 -8.37
CA TYR A 17 38.57 -9.01 -8.86
C TYR A 17 38.52 -9.01 -10.40
N PRO A 18 39.67 -9.17 -11.10
CA PRO A 18 39.74 -8.97 -12.56
C PRO A 18 38.96 -10.01 -13.37
N SER A 19 38.59 -11.15 -12.77
CA SER A 19 37.81 -12.22 -13.40
C SER A 19 36.33 -12.13 -13.14
N VAL A 20 35.88 -11.14 -12.37
CA VAL A 20 34.44 -10.94 -12.01
C VAL A 20 33.85 -9.83 -12.83
N ASP A 21 32.68 -10.08 -13.44
CA ASP A 21 31.83 -9.01 -13.97
C ASP A 21 31.29 -8.19 -12.78
N MET A 22 32.03 -7.15 -12.43
CA MET A 22 31.73 -6.34 -11.24
C MET A 22 30.38 -5.62 -11.34
N PRO A 23 29.95 -5.03 -12.47
CA PRO A 23 28.62 -4.47 -12.63
C PRO A 23 27.51 -5.49 -12.35
N ALA A 24 27.60 -6.68 -12.91
CA ALA A 24 26.64 -7.76 -12.66
C ALA A 24 26.66 -8.20 -11.20
N ALA A 25 27.84 -8.39 -10.59
CA ALA A 25 27.97 -8.77 -9.18
C ALA A 25 27.35 -7.71 -8.24
N ILE A 26 27.60 -6.42 -8.49
CA ILE A 26 27.02 -5.32 -7.71
C ILE A 26 25.49 -5.32 -7.85
N THR A 27 24.95 -5.53 -9.05
CA THR A 27 23.51 -5.64 -9.28
C THR A 27 22.90 -6.76 -8.44
N GLN A 28 23.54 -7.95 -8.42
CA GLN A 28 23.05 -9.08 -7.64
C GLN A 28 23.17 -8.85 -6.12
N ILE A 29 24.26 -8.26 -5.64
CA ILE A 29 24.44 -7.95 -4.22
C ILE A 29 23.44 -6.91 -3.75
N SER A 30 23.31 -5.79 -4.48
CA SER A 30 22.33 -4.74 -4.18
C SER A 30 20.90 -5.28 -4.24
N GLY A 31 20.62 -6.09 -5.25
CA GLY A 31 19.33 -6.76 -5.41
C GLY A 31 18.97 -7.63 -4.22
N TRP A 32 19.89 -8.46 -3.76
CA TRP A 32 19.69 -9.28 -2.58
C TRP A 32 19.48 -8.47 -1.30
N GLN A 33 20.25 -7.37 -1.12
CA GLN A 33 20.10 -6.49 0.05
C GLN A 33 18.72 -5.86 0.14
N ILE A 34 18.16 -5.40 -0.99
CA ILE A 34 16.80 -4.86 -1.07
C ILE A 34 15.77 -6.00 -0.85
N ALA A 35 15.97 -7.14 -1.51
CA ALA A 35 15.05 -8.27 -1.46
C ALA A 35 14.90 -8.81 -0.04
N LYS A 36 15.97 -8.84 0.75
CA LYS A 36 15.96 -9.30 2.14
C LYS A 36 14.93 -8.60 3.00
N GLU A 37 14.68 -7.32 2.75
CA GLU A 37 13.67 -6.53 3.47
C GLU A 37 12.31 -6.54 2.79
N LYS A 38 12.29 -6.49 1.46
CA LYS A 38 11.09 -6.28 0.66
C LYS A 38 10.38 -7.57 0.28
N ILE A 39 11.15 -8.62 -0.03
CA ILE A 39 10.69 -9.94 -0.49
C ILE A 39 11.52 -11.06 0.14
N PRO A 40 11.52 -11.18 1.48
CA PRO A 40 12.44 -12.08 2.22
C PRO A 40 12.39 -13.52 1.74
N ALA A 41 11.24 -14.07 1.39
CA ALA A 41 11.14 -15.44 0.89
C ALA A 41 11.95 -15.68 -0.40
N TRP A 42 12.06 -14.68 -1.27
CA TRP A 42 12.91 -14.79 -2.45
C TRP A 42 14.40 -14.67 -2.11
N ALA A 43 14.74 -13.81 -1.15
CA ALA A 43 16.12 -13.61 -0.71
C ALA A 43 16.74 -14.84 0.01
N GLU A 44 15.92 -15.76 0.51
CA GLU A 44 16.35 -17.03 1.09
C GLU A 44 16.88 -18.01 0.02
N ASN A 45 16.43 -17.88 -1.24
CA ASN A 45 16.89 -18.72 -2.33
C ASN A 45 18.10 -18.08 -3.01
N GLU A 46 19.24 -18.80 -2.99
CA GLU A 46 20.53 -18.32 -3.51
C GLU A 46 20.59 -18.24 -5.05
N HIS A 47 19.68 -18.87 -5.75
CA HIS A 47 19.65 -18.94 -7.20
C HIS A 47 18.77 -17.85 -7.86
N ILE A 48 18.20 -16.96 -7.08
CA ILE A 48 17.40 -15.84 -7.61
C ILE A 48 18.29 -14.84 -8.34
N LEU A 49 17.88 -14.48 -9.55
CA LEU A 49 18.45 -13.38 -10.32
C LEU A 49 17.68 -12.09 -10.03
N TYR A 50 18.42 -11.03 -9.72
CA TYR A 50 17.85 -9.71 -9.44
C TYR A 50 18.02 -8.77 -10.62
N PRO A 51 16.99 -7.99 -10.99
CA PRO A 51 17.07 -6.99 -12.03
C PRO A 51 17.83 -5.75 -11.58
N ALA A 52 17.97 -4.77 -12.49
CA ALA A 52 18.47 -3.45 -12.14
C ALA A 52 17.68 -2.82 -10.98
N HIS A 53 18.34 -2.00 -10.19
CA HIS A 53 17.85 -1.39 -8.94
C HIS A 53 16.44 -0.78 -9.04
N LEU A 54 16.15 -0.03 -10.12
CA LEU A 54 14.86 0.63 -10.32
C LEU A 54 13.67 -0.36 -10.34
N SER A 55 13.81 -1.48 -11.04
CA SER A 55 12.75 -2.51 -11.10
C SER A 55 12.47 -3.15 -9.73
N LEU A 56 13.50 -3.29 -8.90
CA LEU A 56 13.35 -3.76 -7.52
C LEU A 56 12.70 -2.74 -6.60
N GLU A 57 13.02 -1.46 -6.76
CA GLU A 57 12.38 -0.41 -5.97
C GLU A 57 10.89 -0.30 -6.27
N GLN A 58 10.52 -0.43 -7.54
CA GLN A 58 9.14 -0.28 -8.01
C GLN A 58 8.27 -1.52 -7.79
N CYS A 59 8.85 -2.72 -7.65
CA CYS A 59 8.06 -3.93 -7.45
C CYS A 59 7.31 -3.92 -6.12
N SER A 60 6.28 -4.74 -6.01
CA SER A 60 5.53 -4.96 -4.77
C SER A 60 6.41 -5.57 -3.68
N SER A 61 6.09 -5.29 -2.42
CA SER A 61 6.63 -6.06 -1.30
C SER A 61 5.94 -7.42 -1.21
N GLN A 62 6.58 -8.38 -0.55
CA GLN A 62 5.97 -9.68 -0.26
C GLN A 62 4.60 -9.54 0.40
N ALA A 63 4.49 -8.68 1.42
CA ALA A 63 3.25 -8.48 2.16
C ALA A 63 2.13 -7.94 1.27
N THR A 64 2.41 -6.96 0.39
CA THR A 64 1.38 -6.41 -0.49
C THR A 64 1.01 -7.38 -1.62
N ALA A 65 1.94 -8.20 -2.12
CA ALA A 65 1.65 -9.24 -3.10
C ALA A 65 0.80 -10.38 -2.51
N GLN A 66 1.10 -10.80 -1.27
CA GLN A 66 0.28 -11.76 -0.53
C GLN A 66 -1.15 -11.24 -0.31
N TYR A 67 -1.29 -9.98 0.09
CA TYR A 67 -2.62 -9.37 0.27
C TYR A 67 -3.43 -9.33 -1.04
N LYS A 68 -2.80 -9.04 -2.19
CA LYS A 68 -3.45 -9.14 -3.52
C LYS A 68 -3.92 -10.57 -3.82
N ALA A 69 -3.12 -11.57 -3.48
CA ALA A 69 -3.51 -12.97 -3.62
C ALA A 69 -4.70 -13.35 -2.71
N GLU A 70 -4.83 -12.75 -1.52
CA GLU A 70 -6.01 -12.91 -0.65
C GLU A 70 -7.26 -12.28 -1.27
N ILE A 71 -7.16 -11.08 -1.88
CA ILE A 71 -8.28 -10.46 -2.61
C ILE A 71 -8.79 -11.42 -3.69
N ILE A 72 -7.89 -11.95 -4.53
CA ILE A 72 -8.26 -12.89 -5.59
C ILE A 72 -8.89 -14.16 -5.03
N THR A 73 -8.34 -14.71 -3.94
CA THR A 73 -8.93 -15.88 -3.27
C THR A 73 -10.37 -15.63 -2.86
N ASN A 74 -10.64 -14.48 -2.25
CA ASN A 74 -11.99 -14.11 -1.81
C ASN A 74 -12.96 -13.94 -3.00
N LEU A 75 -12.51 -13.35 -4.10
CA LEU A 75 -13.31 -13.21 -5.32
C LEU A 75 -13.70 -14.57 -5.91
N LEU A 76 -12.74 -15.51 -5.99
CA LEU A 76 -12.98 -16.84 -6.52
C LEU A 76 -13.90 -17.68 -5.60
N HIS A 77 -13.80 -17.52 -4.27
CA HIS A 77 -14.68 -18.21 -3.31
C HIS A 77 -16.12 -17.70 -3.38
N THR A 78 -16.35 -16.41 -3.49
CA THR A 78 -17.70 -15.82 -3.60
C THR A 78 -18.45 -16.36 -4.82
N GLU A 79 -17.75 -16.60 -5.94
CA GLU A 79 -18.34 -17.22 -7.13
C GLU A 79 -18.72 -18.71 -6.92
N GLN A 80 -17.97 -19.47 -6.12
CA GLN A 80 -18.27 -20.87 -5.83
C GLN A 80 -19.51 -21.02 -4.93
N GLU A 81 -19.76 -20.07 -4.03
CA GLU A 81 -20.97 -20.07 -3.17
C GLU A 81 -22.23 -19.64 -3.95
N HIS A 82 -22.08 -18.86 -5.03
CA HIS A 82 -23.17 -18.40 -5.89
C HIS A 82 -22.84 -18.66 -7.37
N PRO A 83 -22.79 -19.93 -7.81
CA PRO A 83 -22.46 -20.26 -9.21
C PRO A 83 -23.50 -19.68 -10.16
N ALA A 84 -23.06 -18.86 -11.10
CA ALA A 84 -23.89 -18.46 -12.23
C ALA A 84 -24.33 -19.70 -13.01
N GLN A 85 -25.57 -19.70 -13.54
CA GLN A 85 -26.25 -20.87 -14.14
C GLN A 85 -25.48 -21.61 -15.26
N ASN A 86 -24.29 -21.16 -15.66
CA ASN A 86 -23.44 -21.74 -16.71
C ASN A 86 -21.96 -21.92 -16.28
N SER A 87 -21.64 -22.01 -14.98
CA SER A 87 -20.29 -22.28 -14.54
C SER A 87 -19.93 -23.75 -14.75
N THR A 88 -19.00 -24.04 -15.65
CA THR A 88 -18.31 -25.33 -15.74
C THR A 88 -17.60 -25.65 -14.42
N PRO A 89 -17.56 -26.93 -13.98
CA PRO A 89 -16.89 -27.29 -12.72
C PRO A 89 -15.42 -26.88 -12.80
N ALA A 90 -14.88 -26.43 -11.65
CA ALA A 90 -13.57 -25.90 -11.45
C ALA A 90 -12.44 -26.70 -12.15
N SER A 91 -12.18 -26.39 -13.41
CA SER A 91 -10.83 -26.51 -13.95
C SER A 91 -10.01 -25.46 -13.23
N ALA A 92 -8.80 -25.81 -12.81
CA ALA A 92 -7.87 -24.87 -12.21
C ALA A 92 -7.84 -23.58 -13.06
N GLY A 93 -8.38 -22.47 -12.56
CA GLY A 93 -8.65 -21.25 -13.32
C GLY A 93 -7.42 -20.68 -14.02
N THR A 94 -7.60 -19.68 -14.87
CA THR A 94 -6.56 -19.07 -15.70
C THR A 94 -6.31 -17.62 -15.28
N PHE A 95 -5.05 -17.21 -15.29
CA PHE A 95 -4.60 -15.89 -14.84
C PHE A 95 -3.62 -15.26 -15.85
N THR A 96 -3.71 -13.96 -16.05
CA THR A 96 -2.73 -13.19 -16.83
C THR A 96 -2.31 -11.94 -16.08
N ASP A 97 -1.00 -11.79 -15.86
CA ASP A 97 -0.36 -10.55 -15.46
C ASP A 97 0.10 -9.82 -16.73
N LEU A 98 -0.55 -8.70 -17.05
CA LEU A 98 -0.27 -7.91 -18.26
C LEU A 98 0.94 -6.97 -18.10
N THR A 99 1.49 -6.84 -16.90
CA THR A 99 2.55 -5.86 -16.56
C THR A 99 3.58 -6.48 -15.62
N GLY A 100 4.14 -7.59 -16.03
CA GLY A 100 4.88 -8.53 -15.20
C GLY A 100 6.02 -7.95 -14.34
N GLY A 101 6.79 -6.99 -14.86
CA GLY A 101 7.90 -6.37 -14.13
C GLY A 101 8.90 -7.39 -13.58
N PHE A 102 9.28 -7.28 -12.31
CA PHE A 102 10.14 -8.29 -11.67
C PHE A 102 9.41 -9.62 -11.38
N GLY A 103 8.10 -9.68 -11.54
CA GLY A 103 7.32 -10.92 -11.41
C GLY A 103 6.79 -11.22 -10.00
N ILE A 104 6.92 -10.31 -9.04
CA ILE A 104 6.51 -10.55 -7.65
C ILE A 104 4.99 -10.74 -7.56
N ASP A 105 4.20 -9.84 -8.12
CA ASP A 105 2.74 -9.95 -8.12
C ASP A 105 2.30 -11.20 -8.87
N CYS A 106 2.84 -11.46 -10.06
CA CYS A 106 2.56 -12.66 -10.82
C CYS A 106 2.83 -13.95 -10.02
N ALA A 107 3.96 -14.03 -9.32
CA ALA A 107 4.35 -15.20 -8.54
C ALA A 107 3.34 -15.53 -7.42
N TYR A 108 2.88 -14.51 -6.68
CA TYR A 108 1.94 -14.71 -5.58
C TYR A 108 0.50 -14.96 -6.06
N LEU A 109 0.05 -14.24 -7.10
CA LEU A 109 -1.30 -14.39 -7.63
C LEU A 109 -1.46 -15.72 -8.38
N SER A 110 -0.47 -16.14 -9.16
CA SER A 110 -0.50 -17.40 -9.95
C SER A 110 -0.76 -18.62 -9.09
N SER A 111 -0.38 -18.62 -7.82
CA SER A 111 -0.63 -19.72 -6.89
C SER A 111 -2.11 -20.07 -6.67
N ARG A 112 -3.02 -19.22 -7.12
CA ARG A 112 -4.49 -19.41 -7.02
C ARG A 112 -5.10 -20.00 -8.28
N PHE A 113 -4.28 -20.23 -9.33
CA PHE A 113 -4.73 -20.67 -10.64
C PHE A 113 -3.95 -21.89 -11.12
N GLY A 114 -4.56 -22.68 -11.98
CA GLY A 114 -3.92 -23.84 -12.59
C GLY A 114 -2.96 -23.48 -13.70
N HIS A 115 -3.18 -22.33 -14.35
CA HIS A 115 -2.31 -21.79 -15.39
C HIS A 115 -2.22 -20.27 -15.28
N ALA A 116 -1.00 -19.76 -15.44
CA ALA A 116 -0.72 -18.33 -15.40
C ALA A 116 0.13 -17.89 -16.61
N THR A 117 -0.12 -16.68 -17.09
CA THR A 117 0.70 -16.02 -18.12
C THR A 117 1.27 -14.72 -17.53
N TYR A 118 2.58 -14.58 -17.64
CA TYR A 118 3.33 -13.37 -17.31
C TYR A 118 3.67 -12.64 -18.61
N VAL A 119 3.29 -11.39 -18.76
CA VAL A 119 3.52 -10.56 -19.94
C VAL A 119 4.39 -9.36 -19.57
N GLU A 120 5.49 -9.17 -20.27
CA GLU A 120 6.43 -8.06 -20.05
C GLU A 120 7.07 -7.67 -21.38
N ARG A 121 7.28 -6.36 -21.59
CA ARG A 121 7.89 -5.82 -22.82
C ARG A 121 9.41 -5.79 -22.80
N GLN A 122 10.02 -5.87 -21.61
CA GLN A 122 11.47 -5.83 -21.43
C GLN A 122 12.03 -7.23 -21.45
N GLU A 123 12.82 -7.56 -22.48
CA GLU A 123 13.43 -8.89 -22.67
C GLU A 123 14.23 -9.35 -21.45
N THR A 124 15.01 -8.44 -20.83
CA THR A 124 15.81 -8.76 -19.63
C THR A 124 14.94 -9.21 -18.45
N LEU A 125 13.79 -8.56 -18.24
CA LEU A 125 12.85 -8.96 -17.18
C LEU A 125 12.18 -10.31 -17.51
N CYS A 126 11.84 -10.57 -18.77
CA CYS A 126 11.34 -11.88 -19.21
C CYS A 126 12.37 -12.99 -18.97
N GLN A 127 13.66 -12.77 -19.27
CA GLN A 127 14.72 -13.72 -19.00
C GLN A 127 14.89 -14.01 -17.53
N ILE A 128 14.85 -12.97 -16.68
CA ILE A 128 14.91 -13.09 -15.20
C ILE A 128 13.69 -13.86 -14.67
N ALA A 129 12.48 -13.55 -15.14
CA ALA A 129 11.25 -14.24 -14.75
C ALA A 129 11.27 -15.72 -15.16
N ALA A 130 11.69 -16.03 -16.40
CA ALA A 130 11.82 -17.38 -16.91
C ALA A 130 12.83 -18.24 -16.13
N HIS A 131 13.86 -17.61 -15.54
CA HIS A 131 14.79 -18.26 -14.62
C HIS A 131 14.20 -18.41 -13.21
N ASN A 132 13.64 -17.33 -12.63
CA ASN A 132 13.22 -17.29 -11.25
C ASN A 132 11.99 -18.14 -10.94
N PHE A 133 10.98 -18.17 -11.82
CA PHE A 133 9.75 -18.92 -11.56
C PHE A 133 9.99 -20.41 -11.35
N PRO A 134 10.74 -21.13 -12.20
CA PRO A 134 11.10 -22.53 -11.93
C PRO A 134 11.94 -22.72 -10.65
N VAL A 135 12.88 -21.82 -10.38
CA VAL A 135 13.72 -21.84 -9.17
C VAL A 135 12.87 -21.71 -7.89
N LEU A 136 11.75 -20.98 -7.96
CA LEU A 136 10.80 -20.84 -6.87
C LEU A 136 9.73 -21.94 -6.84
N GLY A 137 9.77 -22.91 -7.76
CA GLY A 137 8.78 -23.96 -7.88
C GLY A 137 7.41 -23.47 -8.38
N LEU A 138 7.38 -22.35 -9.08
CA LEU A 138 6.16 -21.72 -9.59
C LEU A 138 5.85 -22.21 -11.02
N ASN A 139 5.37 -23.43 -11.15
CA ASN A 139 4.96 -24.01 -12.41
C ASN A 139 3.44 -24.30 -12.40
N PRO A 140 2.73 -24.07 -13.53
CA PRO A 140 3.23 -23.53 -14.81
C PRO A 140 2.92 -22.03 -14.98
N ILE A 141 3.94 -21.18 -15.08
CA ILE A 141 3.81 -19.78 -15.51
C ILE A 141 4.45 -19.66 -16.91
N SER A 142 3.64 -19.27 -17.92
CA SER A 142 4.12 -18.99 -19.26
C SER A 142 4.66 -17.56 -19.33
N VAL A 143 5.95 -17.40 -19.70
CA VAL A 143 6.57 -16.08 -19.87
C VAL A 143 6.41 -15.63 -21.32
N CYS A 144 5.80 -14.46 -21.51
CA CYS A 144 5.50 -13.87 -22.82
C CYS A 144 6.19 -12.49 -22.96
N LEU A 145 7.13 -12.37 -23.90
CA LEU A 145 7.74 -11.10 -24.29
C LEU A 145 6.79 -10.38 -25.26
N ALA A 146 5.98 -9.46 -24.76
CA ALA A 146 5.02 -8.74 -25.57
C ALA A 146 4.65 -7.37 -24.95
N ASP A 147 4.10 -6.50 -25.77
CA ASP A 147 3.37 -5.32 -25.31
C ASP A 147 2.03 -5.75 -24.68
N SER A 148 1.69 -5.16 -23.54
CA SER A 148 0.48 -5.51 -22.75
C SER A 148 -0.82 -5.32 -23.54
N VAL A 149 -0.95 -4.23 -24.30
CA VAL A 149 -2.17 -3.91 -25.04
C VAL A 149 -2.34 -4.88 -26.22
N ARG A 150 -1.25 -5.12 -26.95
CA ARG A 150 -1.24 -6.10 -28.05
C ARG A 150 -1.57 -7.50 -27.53
N HIS A 151 -0.94 -7.93 -26.43
CA HIS A 151 -1.23 -9.24 -25.85
C HIS A 151 -2.70 -9.35 -25.43
N LEU A 152 -3.25 -8.31 -24.77
CA LEU A 152 -4.66 -8.25 -24.36
C LEU A 152 -5.61 -8.39 -25.54
N GLN A 153 -5.28 -7.82 -26.71
CA GLN A 153 -6.09 -7.94 -27.92
C GLN A 153 -6.11 -9.37 -28.48
N GLU A 154 -4.95 -10.04 -28.47
CA GLU A 154 -4.72 -11.33 -29.11
C GLU A 154 -5.04 -12.53 -28.18
N MET A 155 -4.97 -12.37 -26.83
CA MET A 155 -5.14 -13.47 -25.88
C MET A 155 -6.58 -14.02 -25.85
N GLU A 156 -6.71 -15.29 -25.48
CA GLU A 156 -8.01 -15.89 -25.16
C GLU A 156 -8.52 -15.37 -23.79
N PRO A 157 -9.83 -15.40 -23.54
CA PRO A 157 -10.40 -15.02 -22.26
C PRO A 157 -9.87 -15.86 -21.11
N VAL A 158 -9.63 -15.20 -19.94
CA VAL A 158 -9.14 -15.81 -18.71
C VAL A 158 -10.07 -15.50 -17.54
N ASP A 159 -9.87 -16.15 -16.38
CA ASP A 159 -10.69 -15.89 -15.21
C ASP A 159 -10.29 -14.56 -14.50
N CYS A 160 -8.99 -14.28 -14.48
CA CYS A 160 -8.49 -13.07 -13.82
C CYS A 160 -7.35 -12.40 -14.60
N ILE A 161 -7.37 -11.08 -14.68
CA ILE A 161 -6.29 -10.25 -15.17
C ILE A 161 -5.77 -9.38 -14.02
N PHE A 162 -4.44 -9.29 -13.90
CA PHE A 162 -3.75 -8.28 -13.11
C PHE A 162 -3.08 -7.26 -14.04
N ILE A 163 -3.13 -5.98 -13.66
CA ILE A 163 -2.49 -4.90 -14.40
C ILE A 163 -1.98 -3.81 -13.45
N ASP A 164 -0.69 -3.45 -13.57
CA ASP A 164 -0.01 -2.38 -12.82
C ASP A 164 0.55 -1.35 -13.82
N PRO A 165 -0.27 -0.42 -14.30
CA PRO A 165 0.16 0.54 -15.30
C PRO A 165 1.21 1.50 -14.74
N ALA A 166 2.29 1.68 -15.50
CA ALA A 166 3.35 2.62 -15.17
C ALA A 166 2.91 4.07 -15.41
N ARG A 167 3.50 5.01 -14.68
CA ARG A 167 3.29 6.43 -14.98
C ARG A 167 3.95 6.81 -16.30
N ARG A 168 3.30 7.64 -17.10
CA ARG A 168 3.94 8.28 -18.25
C ARG A 168 4.86 9.40 -17.74
N ASP A 169 6.15 9.26 -17.93
CA ASP A 169 7.16 10.25 -17.55
C ASP A 169 7.21 11.45 -18.52
N SER A 170 6.10 11.94 -19.00
CA SER A 170 6.06 13.14 -19.83
C SER A 170 5.99 14.38 -18.95
N HIS A 171 7.14 15.00 -18.67
CA HIS A 171 7.27 16.35 -18.12
C HIS A 171 7.17 16.57 -16.60
N GLY A 172 7.46 15.60 -15.74
CA GLY A 172 7.61 15.87 -14.29
C GLY A 172 6.34 16.34 -13.57
N GLY A 173 5.17 16.19 -14.20
CA GLY A 173 3.87 16.49 -13.62
C GLY A 173 3.46 15.48 -12.56
N LYS A 174 2.60 15.88 -11.62
CA LYS A 174 1.95 14.94 -10.70
C LYS A 174 0.93 14.12 -11.49
N THR A 175 1.12 12.81 -11.61
CA THR A 175 0.08 11.88 -12.12
C THR A 175 -1.12 11.94 -11.18
N VAL A 176 -2.25 12.36 -11.69
CA VAL A 176 -3.48 12.54 -10.91
C VAL A 176 -4.60 11.64 -11.41
N ALA A 177 -4.63 11.30 -12.71
CA ALA A 177 -5.64 10.51 -13.38
C ALA A 177 -5.11 9.16 -13.87
N ILE A 178 -6.03 8.20 -14.10
CA ILE A 178 -5.70 6.88 -14.67
C ILE A 178 -5.20 7.04 -16.12
N SER A 179 -5.77 7.97 -16.87
CA SER A 179 -5.35 8.28 -18.24
C SER A 179 -3.90 8.76 -18.38
N ASP A 180 -3.27 9.20 -17.27
CA ASP A 180 -1.85 9.55 -17.24
C ASP A 180 -0.92 8.33 -17.12
N CYS A 181 -1.48 7.12 -17.05
CA CYS A 181 -0.74 5.86 -16.93
C CYS A 181 -0.61 5.15 -18.27
N GLU A 182 0.33 4.20 -18.36
CA GLU A 182 0.54 3.34 -19.52
C GLU A 182 0.65 1.87 -19.07
N PRO A 183 -0.23 0.98 -19.54
CA PRO A 183 -1.37 1.27 -20.42
C PRO A 183 -2.49 2.08 -19.71
N ASP A 184 -3.26 2.84 -20.50
CA ASP A 184 -4.43 3.57 -20.03
C ASP A 184 -5.59 2.59 -19.77
N VAL A 185 -5.81 2.26 -18.51
CA VAL A 185 -6.83 1.28 -18.09
C VAL A 185 -8.24 1.79 -18.40
N SER A 186 -8.49 3.10 -18.36
CA SER A 186 -9.81 3.66 -18.66
C SER A 186 -10.19 3.44 -20.14
N ALA A 187 -9.23 3.59 -21.03
CA ALA A 187 -9.43 3.31 -22.45
C ALA A 187 -9.54 1.80 -22.75
N LEU A 188 -9.02 0.95 -21.88
CA LEU A 188 -9.00 -0.52 -22.07
C LEU A 188 -10.11 -1.25 -21.30
N GLU A 189 -10.90 -0.56 -20.48
CA GLU A 189 -11.84 -1.19 -19.54
C GLU A 189 -12.78 -2.19 -20.20
N GLU A 190 -13.42 -1.82 -21.31
CA GLU A 190 -14.31 -2.73 -22.06
C GLU A 190 -13.58 -3.97 -22.58
N LEU A 191 -12.35 -3.80 -23.08
CA LEU A 191 -11.57 -4.91 -23.59
C LEU A 191 -11.12 -5.84 -22.46
N LEU A 192 -10.68 -5.31 -21.33
CA LEU A 192 -10.33 -6.06 -20.13
C LEU A 192 -11.52 -6.91 -19.66
N LEU A 193 -12.72 -6.33 -19.59
CA LEU A 193 -13.95 -7.02 -19.21
C LEU A 193 -14.41 -8.05 -20.22
N LYS A 194 -14.11 -7.89 -21.53
CA LYS A 194 -14.34 -8.94 -22.53
C LYS A 194 -13.39 -10.13 -22.32
N LYS A 195 -12.17 -9.87 -21.85
CA LYS A 195 -11.09 -10.87 -21.71
C LYS A 195 -11.02 -11.51 -20.33
N ALA A 196 -11.57 -10.89 -19.28
CA ALA A 196 -11.57 -11.51 -17.94
C ALA A 196 -12.89 -11.30 -17.18
N ARG A 197 -13.14 -12.16 -16.18
CA ARG A 197 -14.25 -12.00 -15.24
C ARG A 197 -13.90 -11.00 -14.18
N HIS A 198 -12.68 -11.09 -13.64
CA HIS A 198 -12.13 -10.20 -12.63
C HIS A 198 -10.89 -9.51 -13.16
N ILE A 199 -10.79 -8.23 -12.92
CA ILE A 199 -9.59 -7.45 -13.19
C ILE A 199 -9.15 -6.80 -11.89
N LEU A 200 -7.91 -7.06 -11.50
CA LEU A 200 -7.26 -6.37 -10.39
C LEU A 200 -6.30 -5.32 -10.94
N VAL A 201 -6.65 -4.07 -10.77
CA VAL A 201 -5.83 -2.93 -11.19
C VAL A 201 -5.06 -2.40 -10.00
N LYS A 202 -3.74 -2.34 -10.11
CA LYS A 202 -2.87 -1.71 -9.11
C LYS A 202 -2.48 -0.32 -9.60
N LEU A 203 -2.66 0.67 -8.76
CA LEU A 203 -2.37 2.07 -9.07
C LEU A 203 -1.44 2.67 -8.00
N SER A 204 -0.70 3.69 -8.40
CA SER A 204 0.12 4.45 -7.48
C SER A 204 -0.73 5.07 -6.35
N PRO A 205 -0.24 5.06 -5.10
CA PRO A 205 -0.92 5.71 -3.98
C PRO A 205 -1.04 7.24 -4.15
N MET A 206 -0.39 7.82 -5.16
CA MET A 206 -0.50 9.25 -5.46
C MET A 206 -1.78 9.60 -6.22
N LEU A 207 -2.42 8.64 -6.91
CA LEU A 207 -3.68 8.90 -7.61
C LEU A 207 -4.80 9.29 -6.64
N ASP A 208 -5.72 10.11 -7.15
CA ASP A 208 -6.94 10.46 -6.42
C ASP A 208 -7.99 9.36 -6.59
N LEU A 209 -8.39 8.75 -5.47
CA LEU A 209 -9.40 7.68 -5.48
C LEU A 209 -10.73 8.18 -6.07
N THR A 210 -11.13 9.43 -5.81
CA THR A 210 -12.41 9.95 -6.29
C THR A 210 -12.43 10.08 -7.80
N LEU A 211 -11.31 10.50 -8.39
CA LEU A 211 -11.16 10.55 -9.84
C LEU A 211 -11.13 9.14 -10.41
N ALA A 212 -10.33 8.24 -9.83
CA ALA A 212 -10.25 6.85 -10.28
C ALA A 212 -11.62 6.14 -10.33
N LEU A 213 -12.46 6.35 -9.31
CA LEU A 213 -13.83 5.80 -9.26
C LEU A 213 -14.82 6.50 -10.23
N LYS A 214 -14.46 7.64 -10.81
CA LYS A 214 -15.27 8.30 -11.86
C LYS A 214 -14.81 7.92 -13.27
N ASP A 215 -13.53 7.64 -13.41
CA ASP A 215 -12.91 7.33 -14.71
C ASP A 215 -13.18 5.88 -15.16
N LEU A 216 -13.60 5.00 -14.23
CA LEU A 216 -13.92 3.58 -14.47
C LEU A 216 -15.35 3.28 -14.09
N GLU A 217 -16.07 2.56 -14.95
CA GLU A 217 -17.51 2.30 -14.81
C GLU A 217 -17.83 0.98 -14.08
N HIS A 218 -16.89 0.02 -14.04
CA HIS A 218 -17.14 -1.34 -13.57
C HIS A 218 -16.40 -1.69 -12.27
N VAL A 219 -16.07 -0.69 -11.47
CA VAL A 219 -15.40 -0.91 -10.18
C VAL A 219 -16.39 -1.49 -9.17
N GLN A 220 -16.06 -2.65 -8.65
CA GLN A 220 -16.84 -3.37 -7.62
C GLN A 220 -16.33 -3.06 -6.20
N GLU A 221 -15.05 -2.86 -6.04
CA GLU A 221 -14.39 -2.58 -4.77
C GLU A 221 -13.09 -1.78 -5.00
N ALA A 222 -12.75 -0.91 -4.05
CA ALA A 222 -11.46 -0.23 -3.98
C ALA A 222 -10.74 -0.57 -2.67
N CYS A 223 -9.43 -0.85 -2.73
CA CYS A 223 -8.62 -1.09 -1.55
C CYS A 223 -7.46 -0.09 -1.51
N ILE A 224 -7.28 0.60 -0.39
CA ILE A 224 -6.11 1.42 -0.12
C ILE A 224 -5.22 0.63 0.83
N VAL A 225 -4.04 0.24 0.35
CA VAL A 225 -3.12 -0.63 1.08
C VAL A 225 -1.93 0.18 1.58
N SER A 226 -1.70 0.12 2.89
CA SER A 226 -0.49 0.59 3.53
C SER A 226 0.27 -0.57 4.19
N ALA A 227 1.58 -0.45 4.25
CA ALA A 227 2.46 -1.38 4.95
C ALA A 227 3.37 -0.57 5.87
N GLY A 228 3.48 -0.98 7.14
CA GLY A 228 4.24 -0.22 8.13
C GLY A 228 3.73 1.22 8.29
N ASN A 229 2.44 1.45 8.13
CA ASN A 229 1.79 2.77 8.20
C ASN A 229 2.22 3.76 7.08
N GLU A 230 2.68 3.26 5.95
CA GLU A 230 2.95 4.03 4.73
C GLU A 230 2.05 3.54 3.60
N CYS A 231 1.33 4.44 2.93
CA CYS A 231 0.44 4.08 1.81
C CYS A 231 1.28 3.61 0.62
N LYS A 232 1.08 2.37 0.18
CA LYS A 232 1.89 1.71 -0.85
C LYS A 232 1.19 1.62 -2.20
N GLU A 233 -0.11 1.31 -2.21
CA GLU A 233 -0.85 1.09 -3.44
C GLU A 233 -2.35 1.36 -3.27
N LEU A 234 -2.99 1.69 -4.37
CA LEU A 234 -4.42 1.72 -4.54
C LEU A 234 -4.79 0.55 -5.46
N LEU A 235 -5.69 -0.33 -5.02
CA LEU A 235 -6.17 -1.45 -5.81
C LEU A 235 -7.64 -1.22 -6.17
N LEU A 236 -7.99 -1.49 -7.42
CA LEU A 236 -9.38 -1.49 -7.89
C LEU A 236 -9.73 -2.88 -8.42
N VAL A 237 -10.84 -3.41 -7.97
CA VAL A 237 -11.41 -4.66 -8.47
C VAL A 237 -12.52 -4.32 -9.45
N LEU A 238 -12.36 -4.71 -10.71
CA LEU A 238 -13.37 -4.56 -11.73
C LEU A 238 -14.00 -5.93 -12.04
N GLY A 239 -15.29 -5.94 -12.37
CA GLY A 239 -16.03 -7.15 -12.70
C GLY A 239 -17.20 -6.89 -13.61
N ARG A 240 -17.74 -7.96 -14.24
CA ARG A 240 -18.85 -7.88 -15.23
C ARG A 240 -20.24 -7.65 -14.62
N GLY A 241 -20.38 -7.62 -13.28
CA GLY A 241 -21.66 -7.41 -12.60
C GLY A 241 -22.19 -5.98 -12.73
N GLU A 242 -23.41 -5.76 -12.21
CA GLU A 242 -23.89 -4.40 -12.00
C GLU A 242 -22.92 -3.64 -11.10
N SER A 243 -22.46 -2.50 -11.58
CA SER A 243 -21.54 -1.65 -10.82
C SER A 243 -22.32 -0.84 -9.79
N PRO A 244 -21.88 -0.80 -8.53
CA PRO A 244 -22.39 0.15 -7.57
C PRO A 244 -22.17 1.57 -8.11
N ARG A 245 -23.03 2.52 -7.69
CA ARG A 245 -22.71 3.92 -7.96
C ARG A 245 -21.40 4.31 -7.29
N PRO A 246 -20.62 5.25 -7.84
CA PRO A 246 -19.30 5.61 -7.30
C PRO A 246 -19.28 5.94 -5.80
N GLU A 247 -20.38 6.50 -5.27
CA GLU A 247 -20.52 6.78 -3.84
C GLU A 247 -20.84 5.55 -2.99
N ASP A 248 -21.31 4.47 -3.60
CA ASP A 248 -21.71 3.22 -2.92
C ASP A 248 -20.65 2.11 -3.05
N ILE A 249 -19.58 2.33 -3.83
CA ILE A 249 -18.46 1.39 -3.96
C ILE A 249 -17.80 1.21 -2.59
N PRO A 250 -17.66 -0.04 -2.10
CA PRO A 250 -16.91 -0.33 -0.88
C PRO A 250 -15.45 0.12 -1.02
N VAL A 251 -14.98 0.90 -0.06
CA VAL A 251 -13.57 1.31 0.06
C VAL A 251 -12.99 0.64 1.28
N ARG A 252 -12.06 -0.26 1.06
CA ARG A 252 -11.35 -1.00 2.11
C ARG A 252 -9.99 -0.35 2.37
N CYS A 253 -9.80 0.15 3.59
CA CYS A 253 -8.53 0.68 4.07
C CYS A 253 -7.80 -0.43 4.82
N ILE A 254 -6.62 -0.79 4.37
CA ILE A 254 -5.81 -1.87 4.94
C ILE A 254 -4.45 -1.34 5.34
N ASN A 255 -4.01 -1.68 6.55
CA ASN A 255 -2.64 -1.45 6.97
C ASN A 255 -2.01 -2.77 7.44
N LEU A 256 -1.02 -3.23 6.71
CA LEU A 256 -0.20 -4.41 7.01
C LEU A 256 0.85 -3.98 8.04
N ALA A 257 0.53 -4.16 9.33
CA ALA A 257 1.32 -3.63 10.46
C ALA A 257 2.38 -4.62 10.98
N GLY A 258 2.81 -5.59 10.17
CA GLY A 258 3.76 -6.66 10.49
C GLY A 258 3.26 -8.01 10.00
N ALA A 259 3.99 -9.08 10.29
CA ALA A 259 3.76 -10.42 9.71
C ALA A 259 2.38 -11.02 10.02
N SER A 260 1.67 -10.57 11.07
CA SER A 260 0.41 -11.17 11.52
C SER A 260 -0.64 -10.14 11.95
N SER A 261 -0.40 -8.84 11.79
CA SER A 261 -1.32 -7.80 12.23
C SER A 261 -1.84 -6.99 11.04
N VAL A 262 -3.12 -7.16 10.76
CA VAL A 262 -3.82 -6.38 9.73
C VAL A 262 -4.84 -5.47 10.42
N GLN A 263 -4.72 -4.18 10.19
CA GLN A 263 -5.74 -3.21 10.58
C GLN A 263 -6.62 -2.91 9.37
N SER A 264 -7.93 -2.96 9.54
CA SER A 264 -8.88 -2.74 8.45
C SER A 264 -10.02 -1.82 8.83
N LEU A 265 -10.50 -1.08 7.84
CA LEU A 265 -11.75 -0.31 7.89
C LEU A 265 -12.40 -0.38 6.50
N THR A 266 -13.68 -0.73 6.44
CA THR A 266 -14.45 -0.66 5.20
C THR A 266 -15.56 0.38 5.35
N PHE A 267 -15.73 1.22 4.34
CA PHE A 267 -16.78 2.24 4.30
C PHE A 267 -17.15 2.53 2.85
N THR A 268 -18.22 3.31 2.65
CA THR A 268 -18.56 3.90 1.33
C THR A 268 -18.48 5.43 1.40
N ARG A 269 -18.32 6.09 0.25
CA ARG A 269 -18.36 7.55 0.19
C ARG A 269 -19.66 8.13 0.70
N ARG A 270 -20.77 7.43 0.47
CA ARG A 270 -22.09 7.77 1.03
C ARG A 270 -22.05 7.73 2.55
N GLN A 271 -21.55 6.64 3.13
CA GLN A 271 -21.40 6.52 4.59
C GLN A 271 -20.53 7.63 5.17
N GLU A 272 -19.40 7.95 4.54
CA GLU A 272 -18.53 9.05 4.99
C GLU A 272 -19.29 10.40 4.99
N LYS A 273 -20.06 10.67 3.94
CA LYS A 273 -20.85 11.91 3.81
C LYS A 273 -21.95 11.99 4.86
N ASP A 274 -22.66 10.89 5.10
CA ASP A 274 -23.87 10.85 5.94
C ASP A 274 -23.55 10.60 7.42
N SER A 275 -22.35 10.13 7.75
CA SER A 275 -21.95 9.86 9.13
C SER A 275 -21.83 11.13 9.96
N ALA A 276 -22.36 11.10 11.16
CA ALA A 276 -22.14 12.14 12.14
C ALA A 276 -20.70 12.04 12.71
N CYS A 277 -20.01 13.17 12.77
CA CYS A 277 -18.71 13.28 13.42
C CYS A 277 -18.81 14.26 14.59
N ARG A 278 -18.70 13.75 15.80
CA ARG A 278 -18.71 14.61 17.01
C ARG A 278 -17.33 15.18 17.25
N LEU A 279 -17.30 16.47 17.56
CA LEU A 279 -16.08 17.12 18.05
C LEU A 279 -16.00 16.96 19.58
N ALA A 280 -14.81 16.61 20.06
CA ALA A 280 -14.58 16.48 21.48
C ALA A 280 -14.59 17.86 22.15
N PRO A 281 -15.39 18.07 23.20
CA PRO A 281 -15.37 19.31 23.97
C PRO A 281 -14.09 19.47 24.79
N ALA A 282 -13.42 18.37 25.12
CA ALA A 282 -12.15 18.30 25.82
C ALA A 282 -11.39 17.03 25.47
N LEU A 283 -10.09 16.98 25.78
CA LEU A 283 -9.31 15.76 25.71
C LEU A 283 -9.80 14.75 26.73
N GLN A 284 -9.88 13.49 26.32
CA GLN A 284 -10.26 12.36 27.15
C GLN A 284 -9.04 11.50 27.52
N SER A 285 -9.24 10.24 27.92
CA SER A 285 -8.16 9.39 28.44
C SER A 285 -7.22 8.84 27.36
N TYR A 286 -7.71 8.63 26.14
CA TYR A 286 -6.96 8.03 25.05
C TYR A 286 -6.95 8.91 23.79
N LEU A 287 -5.84 8.86 23.06
CA LEU A 287 -5.65 9.53 21.78
C LEU A 287 -5.49 8.47 20.67
N TYR A 288 -6.11 8.74 19.54
CA TYR A 288 -6.06 7.85 18.36
C TYR A 288 -5.63 8.63 17.12
N GLU A 289 -4.73 8.02 16.37
CA GLU A 289 -4.31 8.51 15.07
C GLU A 289 -4.58 7.43 14.01
N PRO A 290 -5.47 7.67 13.03
CA PRO A 290 -5.74 6.71 11.97
C PRO A 290 -4.47 6.35 11.19
N ASN A 291 -4.42 5.13 10.69
CA ASN A 291 -3.32 4.69 9.83
C ASN A 291 -3.34 5.38 8.45
N ALA A 292 -2.26 5.21 7.69
CA ALA A 292 -2.07 5.90 6.43
C ALA A 292 -3.14 5.58 5.38
N SER A 293 -3.68 4.35 5.34
CA SER A 293 -4.74 3.99 4.39
C SER A 293 -6.05 4.70 4.69
N VAL A 294 -6.42 4.81 5.97
CA VAL A 294 -7.62 5.55 6.41
C VAL A 294 -7.48 7.04 6.13
N LEU A 295 -6.31 7.62 6.40
CA LEU A 295 -6.03 9.04 6.11
C LEU A 295 -6.09 9.30 4.60
N LYS A 296 -5.53 8.43 3.76
CA LYS A 296 -5.57 8.54 2.31
C LYS A 296 -6.98 8.41 1.76
N ALA A 297 -7.80 7.53 2.34
CA ALA A 297 -9.20 7.35 1.96
C ALA A 297 -10.09 8.53 2.32
N GLY A 298 -9.70 9.35 3.28
CA GLY A 298 -10.52 10.44 3.80
C GLY A 298 -11.70 9.97 4.66
N ALA A 299 -11.60 8.79 5.30
CA ALA A 299 -12.67 8.17 6.09
C ALA A 299 -12.81 8.78 7.50
N PHE A 300 -12.85 10.10 7.59
CA PHE A 300 -12.72 10.80 8.87
C PHE A 300 -13.98 10.76 9.74
N ARG A 301 -15.15 10.85 9.11
CA ARG A 301 -16.44 10.76 9.79
C ARG A 301 -16.81 9.31 10.08
N SER A 302 -16.55 8.43 9.11
CA SER A 302 -16.75 6.99 9.23
C SER A 302 -15.98 6.41 10.42
N VAL A 303 -14.71 6.78 10.61
CA VAL A 303 -13.92 6.41 11.79
C VAL A 303 -14.60 6.85 13.08
N SER A 304 -15.00 8.13 13.18
CA SER A 304 -15.67 8.64 14.39
C SER A 304 -16.96 7.87 14.66
N HIS A 305 -17.76 7.62 13.63
CA HIS A 305 -19.05 6.94 13.74
C HIS A 305 -18.92 5.46 14.13
N ILE A 306 -18.03 4.72 13.45
CA ILE A 306 -17.87 3.26 13.64
C ILE A 306 -17.24 2.97 15.01
N TYR A 307 -16.16 3.67 15.36
CA TYR A 307 -15.41 3.42 16.58
C TYR A 307 -15.89 4.21 17.80
N LYS A 308 -16.92 5.06 17.63
CA LYS A 308 -17.50 5.89 18.69
C LYS A 308 -16.47 6.79 19.38
N VAL A 309 -15.51 7.31 18.61
CA VAL A 309 -14.48 8.24 19.06
C VAL A 309 -14.82 9.66 18.63
N GLU A 310 -14.43 10.65 19.44
CA GLU A 310 -14.68 12.06 19.16
C GLU A 310 -13.46 12.71 18.53
N LYS A 311 -13.66 13.52 17.51
CA LYS A 311 -12.60 14.18 16.76
C LYS A 311 -12.13 15.44 17.48
N LEU A 312 -10.81 15.66 17.60
CA LEU A 312 -10.28 16.82 18.30
C LEU A 312 -10.53 18.15 17.57
N HIS A 313 -10.50 18.12 16.23
CA HIS A 313 -10.74 19.30 15.38
C HIS A 313 -11.06 18.84 13.95
N PRO A 314 -11.87 19.58 13.17
CA PRO A 314 -12.20 19.20 11.80
C PRO A 314 -10.99 18.85 10.92
N ASN A 315 -9.85 19.51 11.12
CA ASN A 315 -8.65 19.37 10.28
C ASN A 315 -7.49 18.60 10.95
N SER A 316 -7.59 18.16 12.21
CA SER A 316 -6.47 17.48 12.88
C SER A 316 -6.40 16.00 12.57
N HIS A 317 -7.53 15.36 12.28
CA HIS A 317 -7.64 13.91 12.08
C HIS A 317 -7.06 13.08 13.24
N LEU A 318 -7.15 13.63 14.45
CA LEU A 318 -6.90 12.96 15.71
C LEU A 318 -8.23 12.80 16.45
N TYR A 319 -8.33 11.71 17.22
CA TYR A 319 -9.56 11.37 17.92
C TYR A 319 -9.26 11.04 19.39
N THR A 320 -10.27 11.14 20.24
CA THR A 320 -10.16 10.84 21.67
C THR A 320 -11.34 10.01 22.17
N SER A 321 -11.14 9.29 23.25
CA SER A 321 -12.16 8.50 23.96
C SER A 321 -11.73 8.26 25.41
N ASP A 322 -12.70 8.14 26.32
CA ASP A 322 -12.41 7.74 27.70
C ASP A 322 -12.12 6.25 27.85
N GLN A 323 -12.53 5.44 26.89
CA GLN A 323 -12.29 4.00 26.86
C GLN A 323 -11.28 3.64 25.78
N LEU A 324 -10.43 2.64 26.06
CA LEU A 324 -9.56 2.07 25.04
C LEU A 324 -10.39 1.33 23.98
N ILE A 325 -10.14 1.66 22.71
CA ILE A 325 -10.72 0.97 21.55
C ILE A 325 -9.63 0.08 20.92
N PRO A 326 -9.61 -1.23 21.23
CA PRO A 326 -8.53 -2.12 20.80
C PRO A 326 -8.42 -2.23 19.27
N ASP A 327 -9.56 -2.27 18.57
CA ASP A 327 -9.66 -2.51 17.13
C ASP A 327 -9.57 -1.23 16.28
N PHE A 328 -9.22 -0.10 16.90
CA PHE A 328 -9.06 1.15 16.15
C PHE A 328 -8.01 1.00 15.05
N PRO A 329 -8.32 1.37 13.77
CA PRO A 329 -7.42 1.18 12.64
C PRO A 329 -6.34 2.26 12.58
N GLY A 330 -5.37 2.17 13.48
CA GLY A 330 -4.30 3.16 13.63
C GLY A 330 -3.49 2.99 14.90
N ARG A 331 -2.80 4.05 15.27
CA ARG A 331 -2.02 4.11 16.52
C ARG A 331 -2.92 4.51 17.68
N LYS A 332 -2.71 3.89 18.82
CA LYS A 332 -3.46 4.09 20.06
C LYS A 332 -2.51 4.52 21.16
N PHE A 333 -2.90 5.51 21.92
CA PHE A 333 -2.08 6.09 22.98
C PHE A 333 -2.90 6.38 24.21
N LYS A 334 -2.30 6.20 25.40
CA LYS A 334 -2.81 6.73 26.65
C LYS A 334 -2.28 8.15 26.83
N ILE A 335 -3.18 9.12 27.04
CA ILE A 335 -2.80 10.50 27.33
C ILE A 335 -2.22 10.58 28.73
N THR A 336 -1.03 11.15 28.87
CA THR A 336 -0.34 11.37 30.15
C THR A 336 -0.48 12.82 30.65
N GLY A 337 -0.78 13.73 29.73
CA GLY A 337 -1.00 15.14 30.05
C GLY A 337 -1.10 15.97 28.77
N HIS A 338 -1.49 17.22 28.94
CA HIS A 338 -1.45 18.20 27.85
C HIS A 338 -1.15 19.59 28.39
N CYS A 339 -0.59 20.43 27.54
CA CYS A 339 -0.26 21.80 27.92
C CYS A 339 -0.38 22.74 26.70
N SER A 340 -0.39 24.04 26.96
CA SER A 340 -0.25 25.03 25.90
C SER A 340 1.16 24.96 25.27
N PHE A 341 1.35 25.60 24.12
CA PHE A 341 2.67 25.67 23.48
C PHE A 341 3.58 26.66 24.23
N ASN A 342 3.83 26.38 25.50
CA ASN A 342 4.69 27.13 26.38
C ASN A 342 5.86 26.23 26.83
N LYS A 343 7.09 26.72 26.66
CA LYS A 343 8.31 25.95 26.97
C LYS A 343 8.37 25.47 28.43
N LYS A 344 7.87 26.26 29.37
CA LYS A 344 7.84 25.90 30.79
C LYS A 344 6.89 24.74 31.06
N GLU A 345 5.64 24.86 30.59
CA GLU A 345 4.61 23.84 30.74
C GLU A 345 5.00 22.51 30.03
N VAL A 346 5.59 22.60 28.82
CA VAL A 346 6.09 21.41 28.13
C VAL A 346 7.18 20.73 28.95
N LYS A 347 8.12 21.49 29.52
CA LYS A 347 9.19 20.92 30.35
C LYS A 347 8.66 20.27 31.63
N GLU A 348 7.63 20.84 32.21
CA GLU A 348 6.95 20.26 33.39
C GLU A 348 6.24 18.94 32.99
N MET A 349 5.59 18.89 31.84
CA MET A 349 4.86 17.71 31.36
C MET A 349 5.81 16.55 31.01
N ILE A 350 6.94 16.81 30.32
CA ILE A 350 7.88 15.75 29.87
C ILE A 350 9.02 15.51 30.88
N GLY A 351 9.15 16.34 31.93
CA GLY A 351 10.18 16.21 32.96
C GLY A 351 11.60 16.35 32.41
N THR A 352 12.45 15.38 32.72
CA THR A 352 13.87 15.35 32.34
C THR A 352 14.13 14.66 31.00
N GLU A 353 13.09 14.21 30.30
CA GLU A 353 13.24 13.50 29.03
C GLU A 353 13.83 14.43 27.96
N LYS A 354 14.82 13.92 27.24
CA LYS A 354 15.46 14.62 26.11
C LYS A 354 15.07 14.03 24.75
N LYS A 355 14.33 12.93 24.77
CA LYS A 355 13.88 12.22 23.58
C LYS A 355 12.36 12.14 23.57
N ALA A 356 11.76 12.39 22.41
CA ALA A 356 10.33 12.17 22.20
C ALA A 356 10.02 11.94 20.70
N ASN A 357 9.02 11.14 20.45
CA ASN A 357 8.45 10.93 19.13
C ASN A 357 7.41 12.03 18.86
N LEU A 358 7.75 13.00 18.03
CA LEU A 358 6.95 14.19 17.80
C LEU A 358 6.12 14.07 16.51
N THR A 359 4.81 14.27 16.63
CA THR A 359 3.86 14.30 15.50
C THR A 359 3.15 15.66 15.48
N VAL A 360 2.96 16.20 14.29
CA VAL A 360 2.25 17.46 14.05
C VAL A 360 1.00 17.21 13.21
N ARG A 361 -0.16 17.66 13.71
CA ARG A 361 -1.45 17.60 13.01
C ARG A 361 -2.21 18.91 13.20
N ASN A 362 -2.46 19.64 12.12
CA ASN A 362 -3.14 20.94 12.16
C ASN A 362 -2.50 21.92 13.18
N PHE A 363 -1.23 22.17 13.03
CA PHE A 363 -0.46 23.02 13.93
C PHE A 363 0.48 23.93 13.13
N PRO A 364 0.71 25.19 13.52
CA PRO A 364 1.42 26.19 12.71
C PRO A 364 2.95 26.07 12.71
N ALA A 365 3.52 25.00 13.28
CA ALA A 365 4.96 24.76 13.29
C ALA A 365 5.27 23.33 12.79
N SER A 366 6.40 23.18 12.12
CA SER A 366 6.89 21.87 11.66
C SER A 366 7.51 21.06 12.81
N VAL A 367 7.66 19.74 12.60
CA VAL A 367 8.36 18.84 13.54
C VAL A 367 9.78 19.35 13.82
N ALA A 368 10.52 19.79 12.79
CA ALA A 368 11.89 20.29 12.91
C ALA A 368 11.98 21.55 13.79
N GLU A 369 11.06 22.51 13.58
CA GLU A 369 10.98 23.72 14.40
C GLU A 369 10.66 23.42 15.87
N LEU A 370 9.70 22.51 16.10
CA LEU A 370 9.32 22.10 17.47
C LEU A 370 10.48 21.39 18.17
N ARG A 371 11.18 20.47 17.48
CA ARG A 371 12.36 19.80 18.03
C ARG A 371 13.45 20.79 18.45
N LYS A 372 13.76 21.76 17.59
CA LYS A 372 14.74 22.82 17.89
C LYS A 372 14.31 23.67 19.11
N ARG A 373 13.03 24.07 19.14
CA ARG A 373 12.50 24.92 20.23
C ARG A 373 12.47 24.20 21.58
N LEU A 374 12.07 22.92 21.56
CA LEU A 374 11.92 22.10 22.78
C LEU A 374 13.23 21.40 23.17
N LYS A 375 14.26 21.46 22.32
CA LYS A 375 15.55 20.76 22.49
C LYS A 375 15.38 19.24 22.65
N LEU A 376 14.48 18.63 21.87
CA LEU A 376 14.20 17.20 21.89
C LEU A 376 14.83 16.51 20.68
N THR A 377 15.41 15.34 20.91
CA THR A 377 15.84 14.40 19.88
C THR A 377 14.77 13.33 19.63
N GLU A 378 14.88 12.59 18.54
CA GLU A 378 13.94 11.53 18.19
C GLU A 378 14.12 10.28 19.05
N GLY A 379 12.99 9.58 19.32
CA GLY A 379 12.98 8.31 20.05
C GLY A 379 12.49 8.44 21.48
N GLY A 380 12.72 7.38 22.27
CA GLY A 380 12.17 7.25 23.63
C GLY A 380 10.73 6.72 23.64
N GLU A 381 10.15 6.62 24.83
CA GLU A 381 8.79 6.08 25.04
C GLU A 381 7.71 7.15 24.98
N THR A 382 8.08 8.42 25.10
CA THR A 382 7.13 9.54 25.08
C THR A 382 6.80 9.96 23.66
N TYR A 383 5.50 10.08 23.40
CA TYR A 383 4.94 10.64 22.17
C TYR A 383 4.35 12.01 22.47
N LEU A 384 4.65 12.98 21.59
CA LEU A 384 4.13 14.34 21.68
C LEU A 384 3.35 14.67 20.42
N PHE A 385 2.07 15.00 20.57
CA PHE A 385 1.22 15.45 19.47
C PHE A 385 0.98 16.95 19.59
N ALA A 386 1.48 17.71 18.61
CA ALA A 386 1.17 19.12 18.45
C ALA A 386 -0.07 19.26 17.56
N THR A 387 -1.16 19.80 18.09
CA THR A 387 -2.44 19.90 17.38
C THR A 387 -3.26 21.10 17.83
N THR A 388 -4.36 21.34 17.11
CA THR A 388 -5.38 22.33 17.45
C THR A 388 -6.65 21.60 17.89
N LEU A 389 -7.27 22.04 18.97
CA LEU A 389 -8.55 21.53 19.49
C LEU A 389 -9.74 22.23 18.82
N ALA A 390 -10.95 21.74 19.09
CA ALA A 390 -12.20 22.27 18.53
C ALA A 390 -12.46 23.75 18.90
N ASP A 391 -11.93 24.23 20.01
CA ASP A 391 -12.00 25.62 20.45
C ASP A 391 -10.83 26.50 19.94
N GLU A 392 -10.14 26.03 18.89
CA GLU A 392 -8.99 26.69 18.25
C GLU A 392 -7.74 26.81 19.14
N LYS A 393 -7.73 26.22 20.31
CA LYS A 393 -6.56 26.18 21.18
C LYS A 393 -5.49 25.25 20.62
N LYS A 394 -4.27 25.74 20.57
CA LYS A 394 -3.07 24.99 20.19
C LYS A 394 -2.47 24.32 21.40
N VAL A 395 -2.36 23.01 21.35
CA VAL A 395 -1.91 22.20 22.47
C VAL A 395 -0.81 21.23 22.07
N LEU A 396 0.00 20.86 23.06
CA LEU A 396 0.87 19.68 23.00
C LEU A 396 0.27 18.62 23.92
N ILE A 397 0.08 17.42 23.39
CA ILE A 397 -0.47 16.28 24.12
C ILE A 397 0.64 15.28 24.31
N GLY A 398 0.97 15.00 25.56
CA GLY A 398 1.91 13.96 25.96
C GLY A 398 1.19 12.62 26.07
N CYS A 399 1.80 11.58 25.46
CA CYS A 399 1.20 10.26 25.38
C CYS A 399 2.22 9.14 25.53
N ARG A 400 1.75 7.94 25.87
CA ARG A 400 2.47 6.67 25.78
C ARG A 400 1.66 5.68 24.94
N THR A 401 2.33 4.78 24.24
CA THR A 401 1.68 3.67 23.52
C THR A 401 0.94 2.75 24.47
N VAL A 402 -0.15 2.15 23.98
CA VAL A 402 -0.99 1.18 24.72
C VAL A 402 -0.70 -0.21 24.22
#